data_72f4b28f7f158cdc3839993bf2fdb9ec
#
_entry.id   72f4b28f7f158cdc3839993bf2fdb9ec
#
_cell.length_a   1.000
_cell.length_b   1.000
_cell.length_c   1.000
_cell.angle_alpha   90.00
_cell.angle_beta   90.00
_cell.angle_gamma   90.00
#
_symmetry.space_group_name_H-M   'P 1'
#
loop_
_entity.id
_entity.type
_entity.pdbx_description
1 polymer ?
#
loop_
_entity_poly.entity_id
_entity_poly.type
_entity_poly.pdbx_seq_one_letter_code
_entity_poly.pdbx_strand_id
1 'polypeptide(L)'
;PGALLMKLRVEEPDEFAACAGAGVQGLVPDLADFWSRYLVAARDNGEIHPDTDVDDAAEWIARVILSLATMPGQRLDANNADELLAHVRRYVMPGLKAQP
;
A
#
# COMPACT_ATOMS: atom_id res chain seq x y z
N PRO A 1 10.40 -1.04 15.49
CA PRO A 1 9.43 0.05 15.20
C PRO A 1 8.00 -0.43 15.10
N GLY A 2 7.74 -1.60 14.55
CA GLY A 2 6.38 -2.11 14.46
C GLY A 2 5.73 -2.34 15.81
N ALA A 3 6.47 -2.90 16.77
CA ALA A 3 5.96 -3.14 18.12
C ALA A 3 5.69 -1.82 18.86
N LEU A 4 6.54 -0.82 18.66
CA LEU A 4 6.37 0.51 19.27
C LEU A 4 5.12 1.18 18.70
N LEU A 5 4.91 1.11 17.39
CA LEU A 5 3.74 1.69 16.74
C LEU A 5 2.45 1.03 17.22
N MET A 6 2.45 -0.29 17.38
CA MET A 6 1.29 -1.02 17.90
C MET A 6 0.97 -0.63 19.33
N LYS A 7 2.01 -0.49 20.17
CA LYS A 7 1.84 -0.08 21.55
C LYS A 7 1.27 1.34 21.62
N LEU A 8 1.80 2.24 20.81
CA LEU A 8 1.34 3.63 20.75
C LEU A 8 -0.12 3.71 20.31
N ARG A 9 -0.51 2.90 19.33
CA ARG A 9 -1.89 2.85 18.85
C ARG A 9 -2.87 2.44 19.94
N VAL A 10 -2.49 1.49 20.77
CA VAL A 10 -3.36 0.96 21.84
C VAL A 10 -3.39 1.90 23.04
N GLU A 11 -2.24 2.39 23.49
CA GLU A 11 -2.11 3.16 24.72
C GLU A 11 -2.32 4.67 24.54
N GLU A 12 -1.93 5.20 23.37
CA GLU A 12 -1.98 6.63 23.08
C GLU A 12 -2.59 6.86 21.68
N PRO A 13 -3.89 6.57 21.50
CA PRO A 13 -4.50 6.60 20.17
C PRO A 13 -4.47 7.96 19.48
N ASP A 14 -4.62 9.05 20.24
CA ASP A 14 -4.59 10.40 19.66
C ASP A 14 -3.20 10.77 19.16
N GLU A 15 -2.18 10.42 19.93
CA GLU A 15 -0.79 10.64 19.54
C GLU A 15 -0.39 9.74 18.39
N PHE A 16 -0.87 8.49 18.40
CA PHE A 16 -0.65 7.58 17.29
C PHE A 16 -1.24 8.15 15.99
N ALA A 17 -2.48 8.66 16.04
CA ALA A 17 -3.13 9.21 14.87
C ALA A 17 -2.35 10.41 14.30
N ALA A 18 -1.86 11.28 15.18
CA ALA A 18 -1.05 12.44 14.76
C ALA A 18 0.27 12.00 14.14
N CYS A 19 0.96 11.06 14.77
CA CYS A 19 2.25 10.55 14.27
C CYS A 19 2.05 9.77 12.97
N ALA A 20 1.00 8.95 12.89
CA ALA A 20 0.71 8.17 11.69
C ALA A 20 0.40 9.09 10.52
N GLY A 21 -0.37 10.16 10.74
CA GLY A 21 -0.67 11.13 9.71
C GLY A 21 0.57 11.79 9.15
N ALA A 22 1.47 12.26 10.03
CA ALA A 22 2.71 12.90 9.63
C ALA A 22 3.68 11.90 8.98
N GLY A 23 3.82 10.71 9.58
CA GLY A 23 4.73 9.67 9.07
C GLY A 23 4.27 9.10 7.74
N VAL A 24 2.98 8.87 7.60
CA VAL A 24 2.40 8.33 6.37
C VAL A 24 2.57 9.30 5.21
N GLN A 25 2.39 10.59 5.46
CA GLN A 25 2.63 11.59 4.42
C GLN A 25 4.06 11.56 3.88
N GLY A 26 5.04 11.29 4.76
CA GLY A 26 6.43 11.18 4.35
C GLY A 26 6.75 9.88 3.60
N LEU A 27 6.01 8.80 3.89
CA LEU A 27 6.24 7.50 3.28
C LEU A 27 5.53 7.32 1.94
N VAL A 28 4.41 8.01 1.72
CA VAL A 28 3.63 7.85 0.49
C VAL A 28 4.47 8.14 -0.76
N PRO A 29 5.24 9.26 -0.83
CA PRO A 29 6.04 9.50 -2.03
C PRO A 29 7.06 8.42 -2.33
N ASP A 30 7.74 7.89 -1.31
CA ASP A 30 8.77 6.86 -1.50
C ASP A 30 8.17 5.55 -1.99
N LEU A 31 7.04 5.13 -1.41
CA LEU A 31 6.33 3.94 -1.84
C LEU A 31 5.73 4.13 -3.23
N ALA A 32 5.20 5.31 -3.51
CA ALA A 32 4.64 5.62 -4.82
C ALA A 32 5.73 5.56 -5.90
N ASP A 33 6.93 6.07 -5.63
CA ASP A 33 8.06 5.97 -6.56
C ASP A 33 8.42 4.52 -6.86
N PHE A 34 8.47 3.68 -5.81
CA PHE A 34 8.74 2.26 -5.98
C PHE A 34 7.70 1.61 -6.89
N TRP A 35 6.42 1.83 -6.60
CA TRP A 35 5.34 1.22 -7.36
C TRP A 35 5.21 1.80 -8.76
N SER A 36 5.53 3.07 -8.94
CA SER A 36 5.51 3.70 -10.26
C SER A 36 6.45 2.98 -11.22
N ARG A 37 7.67 2.68 -10.78
CA ARG A 37 8.63 1.95 -11.60
C ARG A 37 8.16 0.54 -11.94
N TYR A 38 7.58 -0.14 -10.96
CA TYR A 38 7.02 -1.46 -11.18
C TYR A 38 5.87 -1.42 -12.17
N LEU A 39 4.97 -0.44 -12.03
CA LEU A 39 3.80 -0.31 -12.90
C LEU A 39 4.15 0.09 -14.32
N VAL A 40 5.19 0.91 -14.50
CA VAL A 40 5.67 1.25 -15.86
C VAL A 40 6.14 -0.03 -16.57
N ALA A 41 6.90 -0.88 -15.89
CA ALA A 41 7.35 -2.14 -16.46
C ALA A 41 6.16 -3.05 -16.79
N ALA A 42 5.18 -3.14 -15.87
CA ALA A 42 3.99 -3.96 -16.09
C ALA A 42 3.15 -3.45 -17.27
N ARG A 43 3.02 -2.14 -17.41
CA ARG A 43 2.30 -1.54 -18.54
C ARG A 43 3.02 -1.83 -19.86
N ASP A 44 4.34 -1.68 -19.88
CA ASP A 44 5.13 -1.94 -21.08
C ASP A 44 5.07 -3.40 -21.49
N ASN A 45 4.90 -4.31 -20.54
CA ASN A 45 4.74 -5.73 -20.79
C ASN A 45 3.29 -6.16 -21.10
N GLY A 46 2.35 -5.23 -21.11
CA GLY A 46 0.96 -5.52 -21.40
C GLY A 46 0.19 -6.19 -20.24
N GLU A 47 0.74 -6.16 -19.04
CA GLU A 47 0.12 -6.79 -17.86
C GLU A 47 -0.99 -5.95 -17.26
N ILE A 48 -0.94 -4.63 -17.44
CA ILE A 48 -1.96 -3.70 -16.99
C ILE A 48 -2.44 -2.86 -18.16
N HIS A 49 -3.56 -2.15 -17.97
CA HIS A 49 -4.13 -1.31 -19.01
C HIS A 49 -3.11 -0.30 -19.55
N PRO A 50 -3.02 -0.14 -20.89
CA PRO A 50 -2.11 0.85 -21.46
C PRO A 50 -2.49 2.30 -21.10
N ASP A 51 -3.76 2.54 -20.76
CA ASP A 51 -4.26 3.86 -20.38
C ASP A 51 -4.05 4.16 -18.89
N THR A 52 -3.42 3.26 -18.14
CA THR A 52 -3.20 3.46 -16.72
C THR A 52 -2.36 4.70 -16.47
N ASP A 53 -2.89 5.61 -15.64
CA ASP A 53 -2.09 6.68 -15.07
C ASP A 53 -1.23 6.06 -13.97
N VAL A 54 0.02 5.81 -14.31
CA VAL A 54 0.94 5.06 -13.45
C VAL A 54 1.19 5.80 -12.13
N ASP A 55 1.33 7.11 -12.17
CA ASP A 55 1.60 7.88 -10.96
C ASP A 55 0.40 7.87 -10.00
N ASP A 56 -0.80 8.02 -10.55
CA ASP A 56 -2.03 7.96 -9.77
C ASP A 56 -2.23 6.57 -9.16
N ALA A 57 -2.05 5.53 -9.95
CA ALA A 57 -2.18 4.15 -9.49
C ALA A 57 -1.13 3.80 -8.43
N ALA A 58 0.10 4.27 -8.61
CA ALA A 58 1.18 4.03 -7.66
C ALA A 58 0.90 4.68 -6.31
N GLU A 59 0.38 5.91 -6.31
CA GLU A 59 -0.02 6.58 -5.08
C GLU A 59 -1.15 5.82 -4.38
N TRP A 60 -2.14 5.37 -5.14
CA TRP A 60 -3.25 4.59 -4.60
C TRP A 60 -2.77 3.29 -3.95
N ILE A 61 -1.89 2.55 -4.63
CA ILE A 61 -1.32 1.31 -4.09
C ILE A 61 -0.53 1.60 -2.81
N ALA A 62 0.28 2.66 -2.80
CA ALA A 62 1.03 3.06 -1.62
C ALA A 62 0.11 3.33 -0.43
N ARG A 63 -1.00 4.05 -0.66
CA ARG A 63 -1.99 4.32 0.38
C ARG A 63 -2.66 3.06 0.90
N VAL A 64 -3.01 2.13 0.01
CA VAL A 64 -3.62 0.86 0.41
C VAL A 64 -2.66 0.06 1.28
N ILE A 65 -1.40 -0.06 0.87
CA ILE A 65 -0.39 -0.81 1.64
C ILE A 65 -0.18 -0.19 3.02
N LEU A 66 -0.04 1.13 3.07
CA LEU A 66 0.12 1.83 4.36
C LEU A 66 -1.10 1.67 5.24
N SER A 67 -2.30 1.70 4.67
CA SER A 67 -3.53 1.45 5.42
C SER A 67 -3.52 0.06 6.05
N LEU A 68 -3.14 -0.95 5.29
CA LEU A 68 -3.08 -2.32 5.79
C LEU A 68 -2.01 -2.49 6.88
N ALA A 69 -0.90 -1.76 6.77
CA ALA A 69 0.19 -1.85 7.73
C ALA A 69 -0.10 -1.08 9.02
N THR A 70 -0.76 0.08 8.93
CA THR A 70 -0.98 0.95 10.09
C THR A 70 -2.31 0.71 10.79
N MET A 71 -3.31 0.17 10.07
CA MET A 71 -4.63 -0.14 10.62
C MET A 71 -5.00 -1.57 10.24
N PRO A 72 -4.31 -2.57 10.82
CA PRO A 72 -4.58 -3.97 10.48
C PRO A 72 -5.99 -4.38 10.86
N GLY A 73 -6.60 -5.13 9.96
CA GLY A 73 -7.90 -5.73 10.21
C GLY A 73 -7.77 -7.01 11.03
N GLN A 74 -8.87 -7.74 11.10
CA GLN A 74 -8.92 -8.98 11.87
C GLN A 74 -8.51 -10.21 11.06
N ARG A 75 -8.51 -10.12 9.74
CA ARG A 75 -8.34 -11.30 8.89
C ARG A 75 -6.97 -11.40 8.24
N LEU A 76 -6.38 -10.26 7.93
CA LEU A 76 -5.08 -10.21 7.26
C LEU A 76 -3.98 -9.92 8.28
N ASP A 77 -2.95 -10.74 8.29
CA ASP A 77 -1.73 -10.44 9.05
C ASP A 77 -0.81 -9.61 8.15
N ALA A 78 -0.81 -8.30 8.34
CA ALA A 78 -0.01 -7.38 7.54
C ALA A 78 1.49 -7.51 7.81
N ASN A 79 1.89 -8.23 8.88
CA ASN A 79 3.30 -8.52 9.14
C ASN A 79 3.79 -9.74 8.35
N ASN A 80 2.89 -10.49 7.75
CA ASN A 80 3.24 -11.63 6.91
C ASN A 80 3.29 -11.14 5.46
N ALA A 81 4.50 -11.08 4.89
CA ALA A 81 4.70 -10.54 3.54
C ALA A 81 3.97 -11.36 2.48
N ASP A 82 3.89 -12.67 2.64
CA ASP A 82 3.21 -13.54 1.68
C ASP A 82 1.71 -13.30 1.69
N GLU A 83 1.12 -13.15 2.88
CA GLU A 83 -0.31 -12.83 3.00
C GLU A 83 -0.63 -11.45 2.43
N LEU A 84 0.23 -10.46 2.72
CA LEU A 84 0.04 -9.11 2.21
C LEU A 84 0.09 -9.09 0.68
N LEU A 85 1.06 -9.77 0.11
CA LEU A 85 1.22 -9.83 -1.34
C LEU A 85 0.04 -10.56 -2.00
N ALA A 86 -0.42 -11.65 -1.41
CA ALA A 86 -1.58 -12.38 -1.91
C ALA A 86 -2.84 -11.51 -1.87
N HIS A 87 -2.99 -10.73 -0.81
CA HIS A 87 -4.12 -9.82 -0.64
C HIS A 87 -4.12 -8.73 -1.72
N VAL A 88 -2.96 -8.13 -1.97
CA VAL A 88 -2.79 -7.12 -3.03
C VAL A 88 -3.11 -7.71 -4.39
N ARG A 89 -2.62 -8.90 -4.68
CA ARG A 89 -2.91 -9.59 -5.95
C ARG A 89 -4.39 -9.88 -6.13
N ARG A 90 -5.06 -10.22 -5.05
CA ARG A 90 -6.47 -10.61 -5.12
C ARG A 90 -7.40 -9.41 -5.28
N TYR A 91 -7.15 -8.32 -4.57
CA TYR A 91 -8.11 -7.22 -4.48
C TYR A 91 -7.67 -5.92 -5.15
N VAL A 92 -6.37 -5.70 -5.25
CA VAL A 92 -5.83 -4.46 -5.83
C VAL A 92 -5.52 -4.62 -7.31
N MET A 93 -4.78 -5.66 -7.65
CA MET A 93 -4.30 -5.84 -9.03
C MET A 93 -5.40 -6.07 -10.06
N PRO A 94 -6.53 -6.73 -9.76
CA PRO A 94 -7.58 -6.90 -10.77
C PRO A 94 -8.10 -5.60 -11.37
N GLY A 95 -8.11 -4.52 -10.60
CA GLY A 95 -8.52 -3.21 -11.08
C GLY A 95 -7.57 -2.59 -12.09
N LEU A 96 -6.33 -3.09 -12.16
CA LEU A 96 -5.29 -2.57 -13.04
C LEU A 96 -5.01 -3.48 -14.23
N LYS A 97 -5.45 -4.74 -14.18
CA LYS A 97 -5.15 -5.69 -15.24
C LYS A 97 -5.74 -5.29 -16.57
N ALA A 98 -4.96 -5.54 -17.63
CA ALA A 98 -5.44 -5.35 -18.99
C ALA A 98 -6.64 -6.25 -19.25
N GLN A 99 -7.67 -5.71 -19.90
CA GLN A 99 -8.81 -6.50 -20.33
C GLN A 99 -8.45 -7.25 -21.62
N PRO A 100 -8.93 -8.50 -21.77
CA PRO A 100 -8.71 -9.26 -23.00
C PRO A 100 -9.42 -8.66 -24.20
#